data_e19e664eeb1d446975806ecbc193304f
#
_entry.id   e19e664eeb1d446975806ecbc193304f
#
_cell.length_a   1.000
_cell.length_b   1.000
_cell.length_c   1.000
_cell.angle_alpha   90.00
_cell.angle_beta   90.00
_cell.angle_gamma   90.00
#
_symmetry.space_group_name_H-M   'P 1'
#
loop_
_entity.id
_entity.type
_entity.pdbx_description
1 polymer ?
#
loop_
_entity_poly.entity_id
_entity_poly.type
_entity_poly.pdbx_seq_one_letter_code
_entity_poly.pdbx_strand_id
1 'polypeptide(L)'
;RRELLSSHRRSYEQQRSLPDHEGREEESVLASPDFMFTEDLEMLKQENVSGDIALRFFDHDGQECNTTLKERMISISMEQFKKIDRKISLVSGVSKANAVLSALKGGLVDVLILDSNLAEALLKLTQE
;
A
#
# COMPACT_ATOMS: atom_id res chain seq x y z
N ARG A 1 0.95 -4.25 28.02
CA ARG A 1 -0.03 -3.30 27.42
C ARG A 1 0.61 -2.18 26.62
N ARG A 2 1.83 -1.71 26.97
CA ARG A 2 2.57 -0.67 26.22
C ARG A 2 3.23 -1.17 24.93
N GLU A 3 3.67 -2.43 24.89
CA GLU A 3 4.34 -3.00 23.70
C GLU A 3 3.37 -3.32 22.57
N LEU A 4 2.14 -3.70 22.87
CA LEU A 4 1.08 -3.91 21.88
C LEU A 4 0.70 -2.62 21.14
N LEU A 5 0.73 -1.47 21.83
CA LEU A 5 0.45 -0.17 21.22
C LEU A 5 1.59 0.31 20.30
N SER A 6 2.84 -0.10 20.55
CA SER A 6 3.98 0.26 19.71
C SER A 6 4.01 -0.54 18.40
N SER A 7 3.55 -1.80 18.42
CA SER A 7 3.44 -2.63 17.21
C SER A 7 2.28 -2.15 16.31
N HIS A 8 1.20 -1.67 16.88
CA HIS A 8 0.08 -1.08 16.12
C HIS A 8 0.45 0.27 15.46
N ARG A 9 1.31 1.08 16.07
CA ARG A 9 1.76 2.35 15.48
C ARG A 9 2.56 2.16 14.18
N ARG A 10 3.28 1.06 14.01
CA ARG A 10 4.09 0.82 12.80
C ARG A 10 3.26 0.36 11.59
N SER A 11 2.08 -0.20 11.79
CA SER A 11 1.21 -0.59 10.68
C SER A 11 0.49 0.58 10.03
N TYR A 12 0.49 1.76 10.63
CA TYR A 12 -0.21 2.94 10.10
C TYR A 12 0.57 3.73 9.03
N GLU A 13 1.87 3.50 8.86
CA GLU A 13 2.71 4.33 8.00
C GLU A 13 2.95 3.75 6.58
N GLN A 14 2.36 2.63 6.22
CA GLN A 14 2.83 1.85 5.07
C GLN A 14 1.83 1.65 3.92
N GLN A 15 0.94 2.58 3.66
CA GLN A 15 0.33 2.66 2.32
C GLN A 15 1.26 3.46 1.40
N ARG A 16 1.97 2.76 0.55
CA ARG A 16 2.91 3.36 -0.39
C ARG A 16 2.49 3.03 -1.81
N SER A 17 2.47 4.03 -2.66
CA SER A 17 2.33 3.84 -4.10
C SER A 17 3.67 3.44 -4.70
N LEU A 18 3.65 2.52 -5.65
CA LEU A 18 4.79 2.29 -6.52
C LEU A 18 4.96 3.48 -7.48
N PRO A 19 6.20 3.78 -7.94
CA PRO A 19 6.42 4.83 -8.91
C PRO A 19 5.57 4.57 -10.15
N ASP A 20 4.81 5.56 -10.57
CA ASP A 20 4.11 5.52 -11.84
C ASP A 20 5.10 5.59 -13.01
N HIS A 21 4.65 5.24 -14.21
CA HIS A 21 5.48 5.15 -15.41
C HIS A 21 6.07 6.49 -15.89
N GLU A 22 5.79 7.62 -15.24
CA GLU A 22 6.20 8.95 -15.66
C GLU A 22 7.38 9.55 -14.89
N GLY A 23 8.20 8.71 -14.24
CA GLY A 23 9.54 9.12 -13.78
C GLY A 23 9.57 10.12 -12.62
N ARG A 24 8.51 10.26 -11.85
CA ARG A 24 8.57 10.91 -10.54
C ARG A 24 8.94 9.87 -9.50
N GLU A 25 10.20 9.94 -9.10
CA GLU A 25 10.77 9.20 -7.97
C GLU A 25 10.07 9.61 -6.66
N GLU A 26 8.81 9.28 -6.49
CA GLU A 26 8.21 9.30 -5.17
C GLU A 26 8.38 7.92 -4.54
N GLU A 27 9.45 7.87 -3.86
CA GLU A 27 10.13 6.84 -3.14
C GLU A 27 9.21 6.04 -2.21
N SER A 28 8.77 4.89 -2.71
CA SER A 28 8.55 3.80 -1.78
C SER A 28 9.92 3.40 -1.22
N VAL A 29 10.09 3.42 0.10
CA VAL A 29 11.32 2.93 0.73
C VAL A 29 11.62 1.48 0.32
N LEU A 30 10.58 0.70 -0.03
CA LEU A 30 10.71 -0.67 -0.53
C LEU A 30 11.25 -0.72 -1.96
N ALA A 31 11.06 0.33 -2.78
CA ALA A 31 11.65 0.43 -4.12
C ALA A 31 13.11 0.87 -4.11
N SER A 32 13.69 1.11 -2.93
CA SER A 32 15.11 1.40 -2.77
C SER A 32 15.96 0.19 -3.19
N PRO A 33 17.12 0.42 -3.85
CA PRO A 33 18.07 -0.64 -4.20
C PRO A 33 18.54 -1.49 -3.01
N ASP A 34 18.40 -0.96 -1.80
CA ASP A 34 18.77 -1.67 -0.56
C ASP A 34 17.79 -2.80 -0.20
N PHE A 35 16.55 -2.75 -0.73
CA PHE A 35 15.49 -3.70 -0.40
C PHE A 35 14.99 -4.53 -1.58
N MET A 36 15.13 -4.02 -2.80
CA MET A 36 14.65 -4.66 -4.02
C MET A 36 15.69 -4.70 -5.12
N PHE A 37 15.77 -5.83 -5.81
CA PHE A 37 16.53 -5.94 -7.05
C PHE A 37 15.73 -5.38 -8.23
N THR A 38 16.40 -5.03 -9.32
CA THR A 38 15.74 -4.56 -10.56
C THR A 38 14.70 -5.56 -11.08
N GLU A 39 14.99 -6.85 -10.97
CA GLU A 39 14.09 -7.94 -11.35
C GLU A 39 12.79 -7.96 -10.53
N ASP A 40 12.88 -7.61 -9.23
CA ASP A 40 11.70 -7.48 -8.37
C ASP A 40 10.79 -6.34 -8.83
N LEU A 41 11.37 -5.20 -9.21
CA LEU A 41 10.61 -4.05 -9.70
C LEU A 41 9.91 -4.35 -11.04
N GLU A 42 10.57 -5.07 -11.94
CA GLU A 42 9.97 -5.52 -13.20
C GLU A 42 8.79 -6.48 -12.94
N MET A 43 8.95 -7.42 -12.00
CA MET A 43 7.88 -8.33 -11.61
C MET A 43 6.68 -7.58 -11.02
N LEU A 44 6.91 -6.60 -10.15
CA LEU A 44 5.82 -5.78 -9.58
C LEU A 44 5.03 -5.03 -10.66
N LYS A 45 5.72 -4.56 -11.72
CA LYS A 45 5.05 -3.93 -12.87
C LYS A 45 4.22 -4.94 -13.66
N GLN A 46 4.73 -6.14 -13.89
CA GLN A 46 4.02 -7.20 -14.61
C GLN A 46 2.76 -7.67 -13.85
N GLU A 47 2.82 -7.73 -12.53
CA GLU A 47 1.70 -8.11 -11.67
C GLU A 47 0.68 -6.97 -11.43
N ASN A 48 0.83 -5.81 -12.11
CA ASN A 48 -0.06 -4.66 -11.98
C ASN A 48 -0.23 -4.17 -10.53
N VAL A 49 0.85 -4.17 -9.78
CA VAL A 49 0.83 -3.74 -8.39
C VAL A 49 0.44 -2.27 -8.29
N SER A 50 -0.57 -1.98 -7.49
CA SER A 50 -1.06 -0.63 -7.22
C SER A 50 -0.44 0.00 -5.97
N GLY A 51 -0.10 -0.82 -4.99
CA GLY A 51 0.50 -0.37 -3.73
C GLY A 51 0.85 -1.52 -2.80
N ASP A 52 1.27 -1.17 -1.60
CA ASP A 52 1.52 -2.13 -0.53
C ASP A 52 0.88 -1.68 0.80
N ILE A 53 0.50 -2.65 1.61
CA ILE A 53 0.04 -2.46 2.97
C ILE A 53 0.64 -3.54 3.86
N ALA A 54 1.25 -3.15 4.97
CA ALA A 54 1.95 -4.07 5.87
C ALA A 54 2.95 -5.00 5.13
N LEU A 55 3.69 -4.47 4.14
CA LEU A 55 4.61 -5.19 3.26
C LEU A 55 3.93 -6.25 2.35
N ARG A 56 2.62 -6.17 2.14
CA ARG A 56 1.87 -7.01 1.19
C ARG A 56 1.46 -6.18 0.00
N PHE A 57 1.87 -6.61 -1.19
CA PHE A 57 1.54 -5.94 -2.44
C PHE A 57 0.13 -6.30 -2.88
N PHE A 58 -0.60 -5.31 -3.37
CA PHE A 58 -1.96 -5.49 -3.89
C PHE A 58 -2.11 -4.82 -5.26
N ASP A 59 -3.02 -5.34 -6.05
CA ASP A 59 -3.38 -4.85 -7.38
C ASP A 59 -4.43 -3.71 -7.33
N HIS A 60 -4.92 -3.28 -8.48
CA HIS A 60 -5.92 -2.21 -8.61
C HIS A 60 -7.29 -2.53 -7.99
N ASP A 61 -7.57 -3.80 -7.73
CA ASP A 61 -8.78 -4.26 -7.03
C ASP A 61 -8.54 -4.53 -5.55
N GLY A 62 -7.33 -4.27 -5.06
CA GLY A 62 -6.93 -4.49 -3.67
C GLY A 62 -6.75 -5.96 -3.33
N GLN A 63 -6.51 -6.81 -4.33
CA GLN A 63 -6.21 -8.22 -4.12
C GLN A 63 -4.69 -8.42 -3.98
N GLU A 64 -4.27 -9.35 -3.12
CA GLU A 64 -2.85 -9.63 -2.92
C GLU A 64 -2.22 -10.16 -4.21
N CYS A 65 -1.14 -9.52 -4.65
CA CYS A 65 -0.36 -9.95 -5.81
C CYS A 65 0.48 -11.19 -5.47
N ASN A 66 0.56 -12.13 -6.42
CA ASN A 66 1.34 -13.35 -6.27
C ASN A 66 2.79 -13.12 -6.71
N THR A 67 3.60 -12.53 -5.83
CA THR A 67 5.00 -12.22 -6.09
C THR A 67 5.95 -13.12 -5.28
N THR A 68 7.14 -13.39 -5.81
CA THR A 68 8.21 -14.10 -5.08
C THR A 68 8.72 -13.31 -3.87
N LEU A 69 8.48 -12.00 -3.83
CA LEU A 69 8.76 -11.14 -2.67
C LEU A 69 8.00 -11.58 -1.42
N LYS A 70 6.85 -12.18 -1.60
CA LYS A 70 6.00 -12.70 -0.52
C LYS A 70 6.73 -13.68 0.38
N GLU A 71 7.62 -14.50 -0.17
CA GLU A 71 8.40 -15.49 0.57
C GLU A 71 9.58 -14.86 1.34
N ARG A 72 10.06 -13.71 0.89
CA ARG A 72 11.19 -12.99 1.50
C ARG A 72 10.78 -11.95 2.53
N MET A 73 9.50 -11.65 2.64
CA MET A 73 8.99 -10.62 3.56
C MET A 73 8.44 -11.23 4.84
N ILE A 74 8.97 -10.75 5.97
CA ILE A 74 8.48 -11.11 7.30
C ILE A 74 7.41 -10.11 7.70
N SER A 75 6.15 -10.47 7.48
CA SER A 75 5.01 -9.63 7.86
C SER A 75 3.76 -10.48 8.09
N ILE A 76 2.72 -9.87 8.63
CA ILE A 76 1.39 -10.47 8.72
C ILE A 76 0.91 -10.91 7.32
N SER A 77 0.25 -12.05 7.21
CA SER A 77 -0.36 -12.46 5.94
C SER A 77 -1.54 -11.54 5.57
N MET A 78 -1.87 -11.46 4.28
CA MET A 78 -3.04 -10.71 3.83
C MET A 78 -4.34 -11.26 4.45
N GLU A 79 -4.44 -12.57 4.61
CA GLU A 79 -5.58 -13.21 5.27
C GLU A 79 -5.71 -12.77 6.73
N GLN A 80 -4.62 -12.76 7.48
CA GLN A 80 -4.60 -12.29 8.87
C GLN A 80 -4.88 -10.78 8.94
N PHE A 81 -4.32 -10.00 8.02
CA PHE A 81 -4.56 -8.56 7.92
C PHE A 81 -6.05 -8.25 7.73
N LYS A 82 -6.73 -8.96 6.82
CA LYS A 82 -8.17 -8.78 6.55
C LYS A 82 -9.05 -9.13 7.76
N LYS A 83 -8.59 -9.98 8.68
CA LYS A 83 -9.31 -10.34 9.91
C LYS A 83 -9.19 -9.31 11.04
N ILE A 84 -8.38 -8.26 10.87
CA ILE A 84 -8.29 -7.18 11.87
C ILE A 84 -9.62 -6.43 11.89
N ASP A 85 -10.24 -6.33 13.07
CA ASP A 85 -11.56 -5.74 13.26
C ASP A 85 -11.67 -4.29 12.80
N ARG A 86 -10.60 -3.52 12.98
CA ARG A 86 -10.56 -2.10 12.56
C ARG A 86 -9.19 -1.76 11.99
N LYS A 87 -9.15 -1.53 10.70
CA LYS A 87 -7.96 -1.11 9.94
C LYS A 87 -8.02 0.38 9.69
N ILE A 88 -7.13 1.13 10.34
CA ILE A 88 -7.06 2.59 10.22
C ILE A 88 -5.81 2.94 9.43
N SER A 89 -5.96 3.68 8.33
CA SER A 89 -4.85 4.17 7.50
C SER A 89 -4.73 5.68 7.58
N LEU A 90 -3.52 6.16 7.81
CA LEU A 90 -3.14 7.56 7.73
C LEU A 90 -2.27 7.75 6.49
N VAL A 91 -2.75 8.51 5.51
CA VAL A 91 -2.10 8.66 4.20
C VAL A 91 -2.04 10.14 3.80
N SER A 92 -0.90 10.56 3.28
CA SER A 92 -0.68 11.92 2.78
C SER A 92 0.00 11.88 1.42
N GLY A 93 -0.35 12.84 0.56
CA GLY A 93 0.23 13.02 -0.78
C GLY A 93 -0.68 12.52 -1.91
N VAL A 94 -0.89 13.39 -2.91
CA VAL A 94 -1.78 13.16 -4.05
C VAL A 94 -1.38 11.95 -4.90
N SER A 95 -0.09 11.65 -5.00
CA SER A 95 0.44 10.50 -5.74
C SER A 95 -0.10 9.15 -5.26
N LYS A 96 -0.57 9.09 -4.02
CA LYS A 96 -1.11 7.86 -3.41
C LYS A 96 -2.58 7.60 -3.71
N ALA A 97 -3.25 8.49 -4.47
CA ALA A 97 -4.69 8.39 -4.71
C ALA A 97 -5.11 7.06 -5.33
N ASN A 98 -4.39 6.56 -6.34
CA ASN A 98 -4.69 5.27 -6.97
C ASN A 98 -4.51 4.09 -6.00
N ALA A 99 -3.42 4.08 -5.24
CA ALA A 99 -3.17 3.03 -4.25
C ALA A 99 -4.25 3.01 -3.14
N VAL A 100 -4.65 4.21 -2.67
CA VAL A 100 -5.73 4.35 -1.69
C VAL A 100 -7.06 3.84 -2.25
N LEU A 101 -7.40 4.20 -3.49
CA LEU A 101 -8.62 3.72 -4.13
C LEU A 101 -8.62 2.19 -4.25
N SER A 102 -7.51 1.60 -4.66
CA SER A 102 -7.35 0.14 -4.75
C SER A 102 -7.50 -0.55 -3.39
N ALA A 103 -6.88 0.01 -2.35
CA ALA A 103 -7.00 -0.50 -0.98
C ALA A 103 -8.45 -0.43 -0.45
N LEU A 104 -9.19 0.63 -0.78
CA LEU A 104 -10.61 0.75 -0.45
C LEU A 104 -11.46 -0.29 -1.17
N LYS A 105 -11.23 -0.51 -2.47
CA LYS A 105 -11.91 -1.54 -3.26
C LYS A 105 -11.69 -2.94 -2.68
N GLY A 106 -10.49 -3.24 -2.23
CA GLY A 106 -10.13 -4.53 -1.63
C GLY A 106 -10.58 -4.72 -0.18
N GLY A 107 -11.22 -3.71 0.44
CA GLY A 107 -11.62 -3.77 1.84
C GLY A 107 -10.43 -3.79 2.82
N LEU A 108 -9.29 -3.23 2.41
CA LEU A 108 -8.06 -3.20 3.21
C LEU A 108 -8.03 -2.07 4.24
N VAL A 109 -9.01 -1.17 4.21
CA VAL A 109 -9.09 0.00 5.10
C VAL A 109 -10.53 0.19 5.57
N ASP A 110 -10.71 0.38 6.87
CA ASP A 110 -12.01 0.68 7.49
C ASP A 110 -12.14 2.16 7.87
N VAL A 111 -11.03 2.78 8.27
CA VAL A 111 -10.96 4.21 8.57
C VAL A 111 -9.77 4.82 7.84
N LEU A 112 -10.03 5.88 7.08
CA LEU A 112 -9.03 6.56 6.27
C LEU A 112 -8.88 8.02 6.73
N ILE A 113 -7.65 8.41 7.08
CA ILE A 113 -7.29 9.77 7.47
C ILE A 113 -6.38 10.32 6.38
N LEU A 114 -6.81 11.38 5.73
CA LEU A 114 -6.15 11.98 4.55
C LEU A 114 -5.86 13.46 4.76
N ASP A 115 -4.88 13.99 4.02
CA ASP A 115 -4.83 15.42 3.75
C ASP A 115 -5.89 15.83 2.71
N SER A 116 -6.23 17.12 2.67
CA SER A 116 -7.29 17.65 1.80
C SER A 116 -7.01 17.46 0.31
N ASN A 117 -5.75 17.61 -0.12
CA ASN A 117 -5.38 17.47 -1.53
C ASN A 117 -5.54 16.02 -2.01
N LEU A 118 -5.14 15.06 -1.18
CA LEU A 118 -5.35 13.64 -1.48
C LEU A 118 -6.83 13.28 -1.48
N ALA A 119 -7.62 13.83 -0.56
CA ALA A 119 -9.06 13.62 -0.52
C ALA A 119 -9.75 14.13 -1.80
N GLU A 120 -9.39 15.33 -2.27
CA GLU A 120 -9.91 15.87 -3.53
C GLU A 120 -9.52 15.01 -4.74
N ALA A 121 -8.27 14.56 -4.81
CA ALA A 121 -7.81 13.68 -5.89
C ALA A 121 -8.57 12.34 -5.88
N LEU A 122 -8.80 11.77 -4.71
CA LEU A 122 -9.56 10.53 -4.55
C LEU A 122 -11.02 10.69 -5.01
N LEU A 123 -11.66 11.79 -4.64
CA LEU A 123 -13.03 12.09 -5.08
C LEU A 123 -13.14 12.22 -6.60
N LYS A 124 -12.16 12.84 -7.26
CA LYS A 124 -12.13 12.93 -8.73
C LYS A 124 -12.04 11.55 -9.37
N LEU A 125 -11.22 10.64 -8.85
CA LEU A 125 -11.10 9.27 -9.36
C LEU A 125 -12.38 8.44 -9.18
N THR A 126 -13.20 8.75 -8.17
CA THR A 126 -14.45 8.02 -7.93
C THR A 126 -15.63 8.53 -8.75
N GLN A 127 -15.50 9.69 -9.40
CA GLN A 127 -16.54 10.29 -10.25
C GLN A 127 -16.42 9.90 -11.73
N GLU A 128 -15.31 9.32 -12.11
CA GLU A 128 -15.07 8.78 -13.47
C GLU A 128 -15.59 7.34 -13.57
#